data_ca93f4f1c48f684fce4a1cd897c170d7
#
_entry.id   ca93f4f1c48f684fce4a1cd897c170d7
#
_cell.length_a   1.000
_cell.length_b   1.000
_cell.length_c   1.000
_cell.angle_alpha   90.00
_cell.angle_beta   90.00
_cell.angle_gamma   90.00
#
_symmetry.space_group_name_H-M   'P 1'
#
loop_
_entity.id
_entity.type
_entity.pdbx_description
1 polymer ?
#
loop_
_entity_poly.entity_id
_entity_poly.type
_entity_poly.pdbx_seq_one_letter_code
_entity_poly.pdbx_strand_id
1 'polypeptide(L)'
;MRQLTVLAWNINQQSRNGGGRIPNLVIDEIENLKSDIICLTEYVKGSNHDEFCNELKSFGYTVFADPRNIGLKNEILIAIKADLAKNTRTSILPLDELHPNFLHLETKIDDEVLHIIGLRVQISFIDNKLPYREKLPLQIQDSKERMVQINHVINYIKELSGKICLIGDFNNNHYFENQTIDSWRNDMEFLQNYYSYPLLVKCMKNEINLKNHTPTGKINEVYSWVNQSLPHNCIKRYIRNDHLFTNLTVLNVNYNWNFLKNPEYKNQVGYPEHAILSATVSL
;
A
#
# COMPACT_ATOMS: atom_id res chain seq x y z
N MET A 1 10.24 -2.89 25.77
CA MET A 1 10.03 -3.00 24.31
C MET A 1 8.56 -2.75 24.04
N ARG A 2 8.22 -1.66 23.38
CA ARG A 2 6.82 -1.30 23.09
C ARG A 2 6.34 -2.03 21.84
N GLN A 3 5.18 -2.65 21.91
CA GLN A 3 4.53 -3.24 20.74
C GLN A 3 3.59 -2.21 20.11
N LEU A 4 3.58 -2.17 18.78
CA LEU A 4 2.71 -1.32 17.98
C LEU A 4 1.99 -2.18 16.94
N THR A 5 0.71 -1.89 16.75
CA THR A 5 -0.10 -2.49 15.69
C THR A 5 -0.14 -1.55 14.49
N VAL A 6 0.16 -2.07 13.30
CA VAL A 6 0.22 -1.32 12.05
C VAL A 6 -0.78 -1.89 11.06
N LEU A 7 -1.50 -1.00 10.38
CA LEU A 7 -2.47 -1.34 9.35
C LEU A 7 -2.15 -0.57 8.08
N ALA A 8 -2.15 -1.25 6.92
CA ALA A 8 -2.21 -0.60 5.61
C ALA A 8 -3.38 -1.12 4.81
N TRP A 9 -4.05 -0.22 4.09
CA TRP A 9 -5.22 -0.56 3.29
C TRP A 9 -5.32 0.31 2.04
N ASN A 10 -5.32 -0.30 0.87
CA ASN A 10 -5.71 0.37 -0.36
C ASN A 10 -7.24 0.40 -0.40
N ILE A 11 -7.81 1.61 -0.26
CA ILE A 11 -9.26 1.80 -0.18
C ILE A 11 -9.91 2.07 -1.55
N ASN A 12 -9.13 2.12 -2.64
CA ASN A 12 -9.60 2.22 -4.03
C ASN A 12 -10.61 3.36 -4.26
N GLN A 13 -10.46 4.47 -3.53
CA GLN A 13 -11.48 5.53 -3.52
C GLN A 13 -11.65 6.20 -4.88
N GLN A 14 -10.55 6.50 -5.59
CA GLN A 14 -10.63 7.19 -6.88
C GLN A 14 -11.24 6.31 -7.97
N SER A 15 -10.86 5.05 -8.04
CA SER A 15 -11.24 4.16 -9.14
C SER A 15 -12.73 3.82 -9.14
N ARG A 16 -13.38 3.80 -7.98
CA ARG A 16 -14.77 3.36 -7.83
C ARG A 16 -15.79 4.48 -7.82
N ASN A 17 -15.47 5.61 -7.20
CA ASN A 17 -16.42 6.71 -7.04
C ASN A 17 -15.87 8.07 -7.48
N GLY A 18 -14.81 8.08 -8.27
CA GLY A 18 -14.19 9.32 -8.77
C GLY A 18 -13.60 10.20 -7.67
N GLY A 19 -13.20 9.60 -6.54
CA GLY A 19 -12.70 10.34 -5.40
C GLY A 19 -13.79 11.04 -4.56
N GLY A 20 -15.05 10.60 -4.72
CA GLY A 20 -16.17 11.19 -4.01
C GLY A 20 -16.13 10.97 -2.50
N ARG A 21 -16.98 10.05 -2.03
CA ARG A 21 -17.11 9.75 -0.59
C ARG A 21 -16.33 8.49 -0.21
N ILE A 22 -15.62 8.52 0.93
CA ILE A 22 -15.06 7.32 1.55
C ILE A 22 -16.23 6.49 2.10
N PRO A 23 -16.30 5.17 1.82
CA PRO A 23 -17.35 4.32 2.36
C PRO A 23 -17.31 4.23 3.89
N ASN A 24 -18.48 4.20 4.55
CA ASN A 24 -18.57 4.09 6.01
C ASN A 24 -17.87 2.82 6.53
N LEU A 25 -17.93 1.72 5.79
CA LEU A 25 -17.25 0.48 6.17
C LEU A 25 -15.74 0.67 6.45
N VAL A 26 -15.10 1.70 5.87
CA VAL A 26 -13.66 1.95 6.11
C VAL A 26 -13.46 2.44 7.54
N ILE A 27 -14.31 3.35 8.00
CA ILE A 27 -14.22 3.86 9.37
C ILE A 27 -14.61 2.79 10.40
N ASP A 28 -15.64 1.98 10.08
CA ASP A 28 -16.10 0.87 10.92
C ASP A 28 -14.98 -0.16 11.14
N GLU A 29 -14.27 -0.55 10.08
CA GLU A 29 -13.15 -1.49 10.19
C GLU A 29 -11.96 -0.91 10.95
N ILE A 30 -11.69 0.39 10.80
CA ILE A 30 -10.65 1.07 11.57
C ILE A 30 -11.01 1.07 13.06
N GLU A 31 -12.26 1.37 13.41
CA GLU A 31 -12.75 1.33 14.78
C GLU A 31 -12.66 -0.09 15.38
N ASN A 32 -13.00 -1.10 14.60
CA ASN A 32 -12.93 -2.50 15.04
C ASN A 32 -11.49 -2.97 15.28
N LEU A 33 -10.56 -2.61 14.39
CA LEU A 33 -9.17 -3.07 14.45
C LEU A 33 -8.31 -2.29 15.46
N LYS A 34 -8.64 -1.04 15.75
CA LYS A 34 -7.98 -0.18 16.75
C LYS A 34 -6.46 -0.12 16.64
N SER A 35 -5.93 -0.22 15.42
CA SER A 35 -4.48 -0.21 15.17
C SER A 35 -3.84 1.10 15.64
N ASP A 36 -2.59 1.04 16.12
CA ASP A 36 -1.86 2.22 16.59
C ASP A 36 -1.47 3.14 15.43
N ILE A 37 -1.16 2.53 14.28
CA ILE A 37 -0.72 3.20 13.05
C ILE A 37 -1.60 2.70 11.90
N ILE A 38 -2.18 3.61 11.13
CA ILE A 38 -3.04 3.33 9.98
C ILE A 38 -2.47 4.06 8.77
N CYS A 39 -2.28 3.35 7.66
CA CYS A 39 -1.87 3.89 6.38
C CYS A 39 -2.93 3.55 5.32
N LEU A 40 -3.62 4.54 4.80
CA LEU A 40 -4.58 4.37 3.70
C LEU A 40 -3.93 4.82 2.40
N THR A 41 -3.94 3.94 1.41
CA THR A 41 -3.51 4.24 0.03
C THR A 41 -4.73 4.34 -0.89
N GLU A 42 -4.57 4.98 -2.05
CA GLU A 42 -5.67 5.41 -2.93
C GLU A 42 -6.74 6.21 -2.19
N TYR A 43 -6.32 6.90 -1.15
CA TYR A 43 -7.11 7.90 -0.46
C TYR A 43 -7.26 9.15 -1.32
N VAL A 44 -8.42 9.81 -1.25
CA VAL A 44 -8.67 11.08 -1.93
C VAL A 44 -9.34 12.05 -0.97
N LYS A 45 -8.93 13.32 -0.96
CA LYS A 45 -9.63 14.38 -0.23
C LYS A 45 -10.96 14.72 -0.91
N GLY A 46 -11.88 13.76 -0.82
CA GLY A 46 -13.22 13.87 -1.39
C GLY A 46 -14.20 14.63 -0.50
N SER A 47 -15.49 14.50 -0.81
CA SER A 47 -16.57 15.30 -0.21
C SER A 47 -16.74 15.10 1.31
N ASN A 48 -16.32 13.97 1.87
CA ASN A 48 -16.40 13.69 3.30
C ASN A 48 -15.02 13.63 4.01
N HIS A 49 -13.99 14.28 3.42
CA HIS A 49 -12.66 14.30 4.01
C HIS A 49 -12.65 14.79 5.46
N ASP A 50 -13.29 15.94 5.71
CA ASP A 50 -13.29 16.54 7.05
C ASP A 50 -14.09 15.69 8.04
N GLU A 51 -15.25 15.13 7.63
CA GLU A 51 -16.06 14.21 8.40
C GLU A 51 -15.22 12.98 8.82
N PHE A 52 -14.61 12.31 7.85
CA PHE A 52 -13.77 11.14 8.07
C PHE A 52 -12.57 11.43 9.00
N CYS A 53 -11.89 12.56 8.79
CA CYS A 53 -10.80 12.97 9.68
C CYS A 53 -11.29 13.26 11.11
N ASN A 54 -12.47 13.84 11.27
CA ASN A 54 -13.05 14.11 12.59
C ASN A 54 -13.46 12.82 13.31
N GLU A 55 -13.99 11.83 12.59
CA GLU A 55 -14.27 10.51 13.14
C GLU A 55 -12.99 9.83 13.63
N LEU A 56 -11.92 9.81 12.81
CA LEU A 56 -10.61 9.29 13.25
C LEU A 56 -10.09 10.01 14.50
N LYS A 57 -10.24 11.33 14.56
CA LYS A 57 -9.87 12.10 15.77
C LYS A 57 -10.70 11.70 16.98
N SER A 58 -12.00 11.44 16.83
CA SER A 58 -12.86 10.98 17.92
C SER A 58 -12.45 9.62 18.47
N PHE A 59 -11.82 8.77 17.64
CA PHE A 59 -11.22 7.48 18.06
C PHE A 59 -9.81 7.64 18.65
N GLY A 60 -9.36 8.88 18.86
CA GLY A 60 -8.08 9.20 19.48
C GLY A 60 -6.88 9.16 18.53
N TYR A 61 -7.10 9.38 17.23
CA TYR A 61 -6.02 9.50 16.26
C TYR A 61 -5.65 10.95 15.94
N THR A 62 -4.38 11.19 15.62
CA THR A 62 -3.93 12.36 14.87
C THR A 62 -3.78 11.95 13.43
N VAL A 63 -4.34 12.75 12.51
CA VAL A 63 -4.45 12.42 11.08
C VAL A 63 -3.51 13.30 10.28
N PHE A 64 -2.78 12.70 9.36
CA PHE A 64 -1.85 13.35 8.44
C PHE A 64 -2.18 12.93 7.01
N ALA A 65 -2.18 13.89 6.10
CA ALA A 65 -2.34 13.69 4.66
C ALA A 65 -1.42 14.67 3.92
N ASP A 66 -1.28 14.52 2.62
CA ASP A 66 -0.49 15.44 1.80
C ASP A 66 -1.00 16.89 2.01
N PRO A 67 -0.17 17.84 2.44
CA PRO A 67 -0.61 19.21 2.72
C PRO A 67 -0.95 19.98 1.44
N ARG A 68 -0.55 19.48 0.26
CA ARG A 68 -0.84 20.13 -1.02
C ARG A 68 -2.31 19.94 -1.40
N ASN A 69 -2.88 20.93 -2.08
CA ASN A 69 -4.19 20.77 -2.70
C ASN A 69 -4.01 20.20 -4.12
N ILE A 70 -4.09 18.87 -4.23
CA ILE A 70 -3.87 18.16 -5.48
C ILE A 70 -5.17 17.74 -6.18
N GLY A 71 -6.29 18.25 -5.73
CA GLY A 71 -7.61 17.91 -6.24
C GLY A 71 -7.99 16.46 -5.89
N LEU A 72 -8.79 15.83 -6.77
CA LEU A 72 -9.25 14.45 -6.57
C LEU A 72 -8.22 13.43 -7.09
N LYS A 73 -6.96 13.55 -6.69
CA LYS A 73 -5.90 12.59 -7.02
C LYS A 73 -5.64 11.66 -5.84
N ASN A 74 -5.09 10.49 -6.15
CA ASN A 74 -4.67 9.53 -5.14
C ASN A 74 -3.58 10.12 -4.24
N GLU A 75 -3.78 9.98 -2.95
CA GLU A 75 -2.88 10.40 -1.88
C GLU A 75 -2.62 9.24 -0.92
N ILE A 76 -1.82 9.54 0.09
CA ILE A 76 -1.67 8.70 1.29
C ILE A 76 -2.26 9.47 2.48
N LEU A 77 -3.06 8.78 3.27
CA LEU A 77 -3.43 9.25 4.60
C LEU A 77 -2.78 8.34 5.64
N ILE A 78 -2.14 8.94 6.64
CA ILE A 78 -1.64 8.21 7.81
C ILE A 78 -2.33 8.76 9.06
N ALA A 79 -2.90 7.87 9.87
CA ALA A 79 -3.42 8.20 11.18
C ALA A 79 -2.65 7.41 12.24
N ILE A 80 -2.23 8.09 13.31
CA ILE A 80 -1.52 7.47 14.43
C ILE A 80 -2.18 7.85 15.74
N LYS A 81 -2.15 6.96 16.73
CA LYS A 81 -2.71 7.27 18.07
C LYS A 81 -2.11 8.56 18.60
N ALA A 82 -2.94 9.42 19.20
CA ALA A 82 -2.56 10.78 19.59
C ALA A 82 -1.41 10.83 20.61
N ASP A 83 -1.28 9.80 21.46
CA ASP A 83 -0.16 9.67 22.39
C ASP A 83 1.18 9.39 21.69
N LEU A 84 1.16 8.79 20.48
CA LEU A 84 2.32 8.53 19.64
C LEU A 84 2.66 9.71 18.70
N ALA A 85 1.70 10.62 18.49
CA ALA A 85 1.83 11.71 17.52
C ALA A 85 2.61 12.93 18.06
N LYS A 86 3.18 12.84 19.24
CA LYS A 86 3.91 13.96 19.84
C LYS A 86 5.16 14.29 19.04
N ASN A 87 5.31 15.58 18.66
CA ASN A 87 6.44 16.09 17.88
C ASN A 87 6.60 15.42 16.50
N THR A 88 5.50 14.98 15.88
CA THR A 88 5.52 14.39 14.54
C THR A 88 5.82 15.43 13.47
N ARG A 89 6.75 15.11 12.57
CA ARG A 89 7.06 15.87 11.36
C ARG A 89 6.59 15.10 10.14
N THR A 90 6.18 15.82 9.11
CA THR A 90 5.75 15.24 7.84
C THR A 90 6.69 15.61 6.72
N SER A 91 6.89 14.68 5.77
CA SER A 91 7.61 14.92 4.53
C SER A 91 6.92 14.21 3.37
N ILE A 92 7.05 14.77 2.17
CA ILE A 92 6.44 14.27 0.93
C ILE A 92 7.48 14.30 -0.19
N LEU A 93 7.28 13.46 -1.20
CA LEU A 93 8.04 13.51 -2.45
C LEU A 93 7.33 14.40 -3.48
N PRO A 94 8.02 14.80 -4.57
CA PRO A 94 7.38 15.49 -5.69
C PRO A 94 6.15 14.73 -6.19
N LEU A 95 5.19 15.45 -6.78
CA LEU A 95 3.95 14.89 -7.30
C LEU A 95 4.02 14.88 -8.83
N ASP A 96 4.60 13.85 -9.39
CA ASP A 96 4.65 13.59 -10.83
C ASP A 96 4.60 12.08 -11.10
N GLU A 97 4.61 11.68 -12.36
CA GLU A 97 4.49 10.28 -12.78
C GLU A 97 5.69 9.40 -12.41
N LEU A 98 6.85 10.02 -12.11
CA LEU A 98 8.08 9.32 -11.74
C LEU A 98 8.26 9.20 -10.23
N HIS A 99 7.37 9.78 -9.43
CA HIS A 99 7.36 9.63 -7.98
C HIS A 99 6.11 8.88 -7.51
N PRO A 100 6.22 8.02 -6.49
CA PRO A 100 5.05 7.34 -5.93
C PRO A 100 4.17 8.33 -5.15
N ASN A 101 2.92 7.95 -4.86
CA ASN A 101 2.21 8.59 -3.78
C ASN A 101 2.95 8.24 -2.48
N PHE A 102 3.31 9.24 -1.70
CA PHE A 102 4.25 9.10 -0.60
C PHE A 102 3.91 10.07 0.52
N LEU A 103 3.85 9.55 1.74
CA LEU A 103 3.76 10.35 2.95
C LEU A 103 4.68 9.74 4.01
N HIS A 104 5.58 10.52 4.57
CA HIS A 104 6.47 10.13 5.64
C HIS A 104 6.12 10.91 6.91
N LEU A 105 6.01 10.19 8.02
CA LEU A 105 5.93 10.73 9.36
C LEU A 105 7.19 10.33 10.13
N GLU A 106 7.88 11.33 10.70
CA GLU A 106 8.91 11.14 11.70
C GLU A 106 8.31 11.43 13.06
N THR A 107 8.33 10.47 13.96
CA THR A 107 7.84 10.64 15.34
C THR A 107 8.83 10.02 16.33
N LYS A 108 8.79 10.48 17.59
CA LYS A 108 9.63 9.94 18.66
C LYS A 108 8.77 9.16 19.65
N ILE A 109 9.07 7.89 19.83
CA ILE A 109 8.37 7.01 20.77
C ILE A 109 9.41 6.39 21.71
N ASP A 110 9.23 6.58 23.01
CA ASP A 110 10.11 6.03 24.05
C ASP A 110 11.63 6.28 23.76
N ASP A 111 11.97 7.53 23.34
CA ASP A 111 13.30 7.97 22.93
C ASP A 111 13.83 7.42 21.60
N GLU A 112 13.16 6.47 20.95
CA GLU A 112 13.49 5.98 19.62
C GLU A 112 12.81 6.83 18.53
N VAL A 113 13.56 7.13 17.45
CA VAL A 113 13.00 7.77 16.26
C VAL A 113 12.36 6.69 15.38
N LEU A 114 11.08 6.85 15.13
CA LEU A 114 10.31 5.99 14.22
C LEU A 114 9.89 6.77 12.97
N HIS A 115 10.30 6.26 11.82
CA HIS A 115 9.86 6.71 10.51
C HIS A 115 8.74 5.81 10.01
N ILE A 116 7.54 6.37 9.83
CA ILE A 116 6.37 5.69 9.27
C ILE A 116 6.21 6.21 7.85
N ILE A 117 6.36 5.35 6.86
CA ILE A 117 6.33 5.73 5.45
C ILE A 117 5.20 4.98 4.76
N GLY A 118 4.18 5.71 4.36
CA GLY A 118 3.10 5.24 3.52
C GLY A 118 3.47 5.39 2.05
N LEU A 119 3.27 4.33 1.28
CA LEU A 119 3.66 4.27 -0.13
C LEU A 119 2.55 3.67 -1.00
N ARG A 120 2.34 4.27 -2.19
CA ARG A 120 1.69 3.62 -3.32
C ARG A 120 2.50 3.87 -4.58
N VAL A 121 3.04 2.81 -5.16
CA VAL A 121 3.70 2.88 -6.46
C VAL A 121 2.65 3.08 -7.55
N GLN A 122 2.81 4.11 -8.36
CA GLN A 122 1.88 4.40 -9.45
C GLN A 122 2.07 3.42 -10.60
N ILE A 123 0.98 3.06 -11.26
CA ILE A 123 0.95 2.22 -12.46
C ILE A 123 0.38 3.01 -13.63
N SER A 124 0.94 2.79 -14.80
CA SER A 124 0.42 3.35 -16.03
C SER A 124 -0.83 2.60 -16.49
N PHE A 125 -1.83 3.34 -16.98
CA PHE A 125 -3.00 2.72 -17.58
C PHE A 125 -2.60 2.08 -18.92
N ILE A 126 -2.80 0.77 -19.02
CA ILE A 126 -2.59 0.02 -20.25
C ILE A 126 -3.91 -0.60 -20.68
N ASP A 127 -4.42 -0.22 -21.87
CA ASP A 127 -5.69 -0.74 -22.37
C ASP A 127 -5.59 -2.27 -22.55
N ASN A 128 -6.45 -2.99 -21.84
CA ASN A 128 -6.52 -4.46 -21.91
C ASN A 128 -6.95 -4.99 -23.28
N LYS A 129 -7.55 -4.15 -24.13
CA LYS A 129 -7.98 -4.53 -25.49
C LYS A 129 -6.86 -4.50 -26.52
N LEU A 130 -5.72 -3.88 -26.21
CA LEU A 130 -4.57 -3.83 -27.11
C LEU A 130 -4.06 -5.25 -27.41
N PRO A 131 -3.64 -5.52 -28.67
CA PRO A 131 -2.93 -6.74 -29.02
C PRO A 131 -1.69 -6.93 -28.15
N TYR A 132 -1.32 -8.16 -27.86
CA TYR A 132 -0.18 -8.48 -27.00
C TYR A 132 1.11 -7.77 -27.41
N ARG A 133 1.40 -7.74 -28.73
CA ARG A 133 2.62 -7.11 -29.28
C ARG A 133 2.70 -5.60 -29.00
N GLU A 134 1.57 -4.93 -28.92
CA GLU A 134 1.48 -3.49 -28.59
C GLU A 134 1.51 -3.27 -27.07
N LYS A 135 0.96 -4.22 -26.32
CA LYS A 135 0.88 -4.16 -24.85
C LYS A 135 2.23 -4.40 -24.19
N LEU A 136 3.04 -5.34 -24.69
CA LEU A 136 4.31 -5.71 -24.06
C LEU A 136 5.29 -4.54 -23.89
N PRO A 137 5.55 -3.69 -24.90
CA PRO A 137 6.43 -2.51 -24.72
C PRO A 137 5.92 -1.57 -23.64
N LEU A 138 4.59 -1.37 -23.53
CA LEU A 138 3.99 -0.51 -22.51
C LEU A 138 4.15 -1.11 -21.10
N GLN A 139 4.00 -2.42 -20.96
CA GLN A 139 4.23 -3.13 -19.69
C GLN A 139 5.69 -3.04 -19.24
N ILE A 140 6.62 -3.13 -20.19
CA ILE A 140 8.06 -2.96 -19.92
C ILE A 140 8.34 -1.54 -19.45
N GLN A 141 7.77 -0.55 -20.14
CA GLN A 141 7.95 0.85 -19.78
C GLN A 141 7.38 1.14 -18.39
N ASP A 142 6.15 0.69 -18.10
CA ASP A 142 5.53 0.79 -16.78
C ASP A 142 6.40 0.14 -15.68
N SER A 143 6.99 -1.03 -15.97
CA SER A 143 7.89 -1.69 -15.01
C SER A 143 9.17 -0.89 -14.74
N LYS A 144 9.73 -0.23 -15.75
CA LYS A 144 10.88 0.67 -15.60
C LYS A 144 10.50 1.90 -14.75
N GLU A 145 9.37 2.52 -15.02
CA GLU A 145 8.88 3.68 -14.30
C GLU A 145 8.62 3.36 -12.83
N ARG A 146 8.03 2.20 -12.54
CA ARG A 146 7.88 1.72 -11.16
C ARG A 146 9.23 1.55 -10.44
N MET A 147 10.26 1.04 -11.13
CA MET A 147 11.58 0.93 -10.54
C MET A 147 12.21 2.31 -10.28
N VAL A 148 11.99 3.28 -11.15
CA VAL A 148 12.41 4.69 -10.91
C VAL A 148 11.75 5.23 -9.65
N GLN A 149 10.44 5.04 -9.48
CA GLN A 149 9.71 5.46 -8.27
C GLN A 149 10.32 4.81 -7.00
N ILE A 150 10.62 3.52 -7.04
CA ILE A 150 11.25 2.81 -5.91
C ILE A 150 12.65 3.35 -5.62
N ASN A 151 13.45 3.69 -6.65
CA ASN A 151 14.76 4.27 -6.44
C ASN A 151 14.70 5.65 -5.75
N HIS A 152 13.67 6.46 -6.05
CA HIS A 152 13.43 7.71 -5.31
C HIS A 152 13.16 7.45 -3.83
N VAL A 153 12.35 6.44 -3.52
CA VAL A 153 12.06 6.03 -2.12
C VAL A 153 13.33 5.54 -1.43
N ILE A 154 14.11 4.67 -2.08
CA ILE A 154 15.37 4.14 -1.54
C ILE A 154 16.35 5.28 -1.24
N ASN A 155 16.54 6.21 -2.19
CA ASN A 155 17.44 7.34 -2.01
C ASN A 155 16.98 8.25 -0.87
N TYR A 156 15.67 8.47 -0.73
CA TYR A 156 15.10 9.21 0.39
C TYR A 156 15.38 8.50 1.73
N ILE A 157 15.15 7.20 1.81
CA ILE A 157 15.33 6.42 3.04
C ILE A 157 16.81 6.32 3.46
N LYS A 158 17.77 6.34 2.52
CA LYS A 158 19.22 6.33 2.82
C LYS A 158 19.65 7.47 3.73
N GLU A 159 18.95 8.59 3.68
CA GLU A 159 19.24 9.77 4.50
C GLU A 159 18.61 9.72 5.92
N LEU A 160 17.78 8.70 6.18
CA LEU A 160 17.09 8.54 7.46
C LEU A 160 17.91 7.68 8.44
N SER A 161 17.84 8.02 9.71
CA SER A 161 18.44 7.24 10.79
C SER A 161 17.40 6.87 11.83
N GLY A 162 17.33 5.60 12.22
CA GLY A 162 16.36 5.12 13.22
C GLY A 162 15.57 3.90 12.77
N LYS A 163 14.40 3.75 13.35
CA LYS A 163 13.47 2.67 13.03
C LYS A 163 12.59 3.07 11.86
N ILE A 164 12.41 2.16 10.91
CA ILE A 164 11.65 2.43 9.67
C ILE A 164 10.54 1.39 9.53
N CYS A 165 9.33 1.88 9.28
CA CYS A 165 8.16 1.11 8.90
C CYS A 165 7.68 1.64 7.54
N LEU A 166 8.07 0.99 6.45
CA LEU A 166 7.64 1.29 5.08
C LEU A 166 6.53 0.32 4.70
N ILE A 167 5.33 0.84 4.46
CA ILE A 167 4.12 0.02 4.28
C ILE A 167 3.20 0.62 3.22
N GLY A 168 2.48 -0.23 2.49
CA GLY A 168 1.46 0.20 1.53
C GLY A 168 1.38 -0.67 0.29
N ASP A 169 0.80 -0.11 -0.78
CA ASP A 169 0.61 -0.77 -2.07
C ASP A 169 1.79 -0.50 -3.00
N PHE A 170 2.60 -1.51 -3.20
CA PHE A 170 3.77 -1.42 -4.09
C PHE A 170 3.43 -1.72 -5.54
N ASN A 171 2.21 -2.13 -5.82
CA ASN A 171 1.80 -2.56 -7.17
C ASN A 171 2.79 -3.53 -7.82
N ASN A 172 3.40 -4.39 -6.98
CA ASN A 172 4.43 -5.33 -7.37
C ASN A 172 3.93 -6.75 -7.15
N ASN A 173 3.71 -7.44 -8.24
CA ASN A 173 3.17 -8.79 -8.22
C ASN A 173 4.19 -9.80 -7.74
N HIS A 174 3.90 -10.49 -6.65
CA HIS A 174 4.61 -11.69 -6.30
C HIS A 174 3.99 -12.87 -7.07
N TYR A 175 4.71 -13.37 -8.07
CA TYR A 175 4.31 -14.57 -8.78
C TYR A 175 4.74 -15.81 -8.00
N PHE A 176 3.83 -16.75 -7.86
CA PHE A 176 4.07 -17.98 -7.10
C PHE A 176 4.55 -19.08 -8.03
N GLU A 177 5.41 -19.94 -7.50
CA GLU A 177 6.04 -21.06 -8.18
C GLU A 177 5.06 -22.01 -8.87
N ASN A 178 3.79 -22.04 -8.44
CA ASN A 178 2.76 -22.95 -8.95
C ASN A 178 1.76 -22.28 -9.93
N GLN A 179 1.89 -21.02 -10.26
CA GLN A 179 1.12 -20.44 -11.35
C GLN A 179 1.81 -20.83 -12.66
N THR A 180 1.36 -21.92 -13.27
CA THR A 180 1.77 -22.30 -14.63
C THR A 180 1.31 -21.23 -15.61
N ILE A 181 2.18 -20.29 -15.88
CA ILE A 181 2.01 -19.25 -16.89
C ILE A 181 2.81 -19.70 -18.10
N ASP A 182 2.37 -20.78 -18.73
CA ASP A 182 3.14 -21.36 -19.85
C ASP A 182 3.29 -20.42 -21.05
N SER A 183 2.34 -19.49 -21.24
CA SER A 183 2.39 -18.50 -22.31
C SER A 183 3.18 -17.22 -21.97
N TRP A 184 3.60 -17.05 -20.72
CA TRP A 184 4.24 -15.80 -20.24
C TRP A 184 5.71 -15.99 -19.84
N ARG A 185 6.26 -17.19 -19.94
CA ARG A 185 7.59 -17.50 -19.39
C ARG A 185 8.70 -16.60 -19.93
N ASN A 186 8.76 -16.40 -21.24
CA ASN A 186 9.84 -15.61 -21.86
C ASN A 186 9.68 -14.12 -21.58
N ASP A 187 8.44 -13.61 -21.56
CA ASP A 187 8.18 -12.20 -21.36
C ASP A 187 8.28 -11.82 -19.87
N MET A 188 7.96 -12.76 -18.97
CA MET A 188 8.12 -12.59 -17.53
C MET A 188 9.58 -12.55 -17.11
N GLU A 189 10.46 -13.34 -17.70
CA GLU A 189 11.91 -13.26 -17.47
C GLU A 189 12.43 -11.86 -17.83
N PHE A 190 11.92 -11.27 -18.89
CA PHE A 190 12.26 -9.93 -19.31
C PHE A 190 11.73 -8.85 -18.32
N LEU A 191 10.47 -8.95 -17.92
CA LEU A 191 9.86 -8.03 -16.94
C LEU A 191 10.50 -8.14 -15.54
N GLN A 192 10.95 -9.33 -15.14
CA GLN A 192 11.65 -9.55 -13.88
C GLN A 192 12.95 -8.74 -13.74
N ASN A 193 13.57 -8.37 -14.85
CA ASN A 193 14.78 -7.56 -14.86
C ASN A 193 14.53 -6.06 -14.61
N TYR A 194 13.29 -5.61 -14.71
CA TYR A 194 12.95 -4.20 -14.53
C TYR A 194 12.27 -3.91 -13.19
N TYR A 195 11.18 -4.61 -12.90
CA TYR A 195 10.47 -4.43 -11.64
C TYR A 195 9.76 -5.74 -11.24
N SER A 196 10.45 -6.56 -10.49
CA SER A 196 9.89 -7.81 -9.97
C SER A 196 9.96 -7.82 -8.45
N TYR A 197 9.14 -8.64 -7.83
CA TYR A 197 9.15 -8.80 -6.39
C TYR A 197 10.52 -9.24 -5.83
N PRO A 198 11.23 -10.21 -6.43
CA PRO A 198 12.58 -10.56 -6.00
C PRO A 198 13.57 -9.40 -6.08
N LEU A 199 13.49 -8.58 -7.15
CA LEU A 199 14.33 -7.40 -7.32
C LEU A 199 14.02 -6.35 -6.26
N LEU A 200 12.74 -6.06 -6.01
CA LEU A 200 12.30 -5.14 -4.97
C LEU A 200 12.85 -5.57 -3.60
N VAL A 201 12.66 -6.83 -3.21
CA VAL A 201 13.16 -7.36 -1.92
C VAL A 201 14.68 -7.24 -1.82
N LYS A 202 15.40 -7.54 -2.91
CA LYS A 202 16.86 -7.41 -2.99
C LYS A 202 17.31 -5.96 -2.78
N CYS A 203 16.69 -5.00 -3.46
CA CYS A 203 17.03 -3.58 -3.33
C CYS A 203 16.75 -3.06 -1.92
N MET A 204 15.57 -3.34 -1.36
CA MET A 204 15.20 -2.92 0.01
C MET A 204 16.19 -3.48 1.05
N LYS A 205 16.58 -4.74 0.93
CA LYS A 205 17.54 -5.36 1.84
C LYS A 205 18.95 -4.82 1.68
N ASN A 206 19.46 -4.78 0.45
CA ASN A 206 20.87 -4.51 0.20
C ASN A 206 21.22 -3.02 0.28
N GLU A 207 20.31 -2.14 -0.10
CA GLU A 207 20.58 -0.71 -0.17
C GLU A 207 20.19 0.06 1.10
N ILE A 208 19.14 -0.36 1.79
CA ILE A 208 18.60 0.35 2.96
C ILE A 208 18.34 -0.57 4.17
N ASN A 209 18.78 -1.82 4.11
CA ASN A 209 18.68 -2.82 5.21
C ASN A 209 17.25 -3.01 5.76
N LEU A 210 16.22 -2.89 4.93
CA LEU A 210 14.86 -3.22 5.30
C LEU A 210 14.55 -4.67 4.96
N LYS A 211 14.03 -5.41 5.93
CA LYS A 211 13.56 -6.78 5.74
C LYS A 211 12.12 -6.78 5.22
N ASN A 212 11.86 -7.70 4.32
CA ASN A 212 10.51 -7.95 3.83
C ASN A 212 9.73 -8.83 4.80
N HIS A 213 8.52 -8.39 5.17
CA HIS A 213 7.60 -9.10 6.04
C HIS A 213 6.22 -9.29 5.39
N THR A 214 6.16 -9.36 4.06
CA THR A 214 4.92 -9.69 3.35
C THR A 214 4.37 -11.05 3.83
N PRO A 215 3.07 -11.16 4.14
CA PRO A 215 2.48 -12.42 4.56
C PRO A 215 2.76 -13.56 3.57
N THR A 216 3.11 -14.73 4.07
CA THR A 216 3.46 -15.91 3.28
C THR A 216 2.43 -17.03 3.45
N GLY A 217 2.34 -17.95 2.51
CA GLY A 217 1.39 -19.06 2.50
C GLY A 217 0.95 -19.40 1.09
N LYS A 218 -0.04 -20.30 0.93
CA LYS A 218 -0.62 -20.57 -0.38
C LYS A 218 -1.30 -19.32 -0.94
N ILE A 219 -1.11 -19.05 -2.22
CA ILE A 219 -1.55 -17.78 -2.82
C ILE A 219 -3.06 -17.57 -2.79
N ASN A 220 -3.82 -18.62 -2.99
CA ASN A 220 -5.28 -18.55 -2.95
C ASN A 220 -5.86 -18.41 -1.53
N GLU A 221 -5.02 -18.50 -0.51
CA GLU A 221 -5.37 -18.33 0.90
C GLU A 221 -4.80 -17.02 1.50
N VAL A 222 -3.61 -16.61 1.02
CA VAL A 222 -2.86 -15.46 1.54
C VAL A 222 -2.52 -14.51 0.39
N TYR A 223 -3.39 -13.56 0.11
CA TYR A 223 -3.27 -12.58 -0.96
C TYR A 223 -3.81 -11.23 -0.53
N SER A 224 -3.35 -10.16 -1.16
CA SER A 224 -3.84 -8.81 -0.89
C SER A 224 -4.82 -8.29 -1.95
N TRP A 225 -4.81 -8.86 -3.14
CA TRP A 225 -5.70 -8.46 -4.21
C TRP A 225 -6.08 -9.66 -5.09
N VAL A 226 -7.29 -9.62 -5.63
CA VAL A 226 -7.78 -10.61 -6.61
C VAL A 226 -8.45 -9.91 -7.77
N ASN A 227 -8.12 -10.30 -8.98
CA ASN A 227 -8.77 -9.76 -10.17
C ASN A 227 -10.23 -10.24 -10.25
N GLN A 228 -11.17 -9.34 -9.91
CA GLN A 228 -12.61 -9.60 -9.92
C GLN A 228 -13.27 -9.25 -11.26
N SER A 229 -12.62 -8.46 -12.10
CA SER A 229 -13.16 -7.93 -13.36
C SER A 229 -13.02 -8.88 -14.56
N LEU A 230 -12.52 -10.10 -14.35
CA LEU A 230 -12.42 -11.08 -15.42
C LEU A 230 -13.78 -11.77 -15.68
N PRO A 231 -14.12 -12.07 -16.95
CA PRO A 231 -15.26 -12.91 -17.28
C PRO A 231 -15.25 -14.21 -16.48
N HIS A 232 -16.43 -14.78 -16.21
CA HIS A 232 -16.59 -15.97 -15.38
C HIS A 232 -15.73 -17.19 -15.79
N ASN A 233 -15.19 -17.18 -17.01
CA ASN A 233 -14.36 -18.25 -17.57
C ASN A 233 -12.85 -18.02 -17.40
N CYS A 234 -12.42 -16.92 -16.78
CA CYS A 234 -11.01 -16.63 -16.59
C CYS A 234 -10.51 -17.12 -15.24
N ILE A 235 -9.28 -17.61 -15.21
CA ILE A 235 -8.61 -18.04 -13.98
C ILE A 235 -8.47 -16.82 -13.05
N LYS A 236 -9.04 -16.90 -11.83
CA LYS A 236 -8.82 -15.88 -10.80
C LYS A 236 -7.32 -15.77 -10.52
N ARG A 237 -6.79 -14.55 -10.61
CA ARG A 237 -5.41 -14.25 -10.26
C ARG A 237 -5.39 -13.65 -8.87
N TYR A 238 -4.74 -14.34 -7.96
CA TYR A 238 -4.47 -13.87 -6.61
C TYR A 238 -3.08 -13.24 -6.58
N ILE A 239 -2.94 -12.07 -5.98
CA ILE A 239 -1.73 -11.25 -6.03
C ILE A 239 -1.43 -10.69 -4.64
N ARG A 240 -0.17 -10.43 -4.36
CA ARG A 240 0.28 -9.67 -3.19
C ARG A 240 0.93 -8.38 -3.67
N ASN A 241 0.19 -7.29 -3.61
CA ASN A 241 0.67 -5.95 -3.96
C ASN A 241 1.06 -5.13 -2.73
N ASP A 242 0.46 -5.46 -1.59
CA ASP A 242 0.65 -4.73 -0.34
C ASP A 242 1.76 -5.38 0.48
N HIS A 243 2.77 -4.60 0.83
CA HIS A 243 3.97 -5.10 1.50
C HIS A 243 4.33 -4.30 2.74
N LEU A 244 5.03 -4.94 3.67
CA LEU A 244 5.70 -4.32 4.81
C LEU A 244 7.21 -4.57 4.69
N PHE A 245 7.98 -3.48 4.60
CA PHE A 245 9.44 -3.49 4.70
C PHE A 245 9.85 -2.71 5.96
N THR A 246 10.63 -3.34 6.84
CA THR A 246 10.99 -2.70 8.10
C THR A 246 12.30 -3.25 8.66
N ASN A 247 12.97 -2.45 9.51
CA ASN A 247 14.06 -2.89 10.37
C ASN A 247 13.60 -3.11 11.84
N LEU A 248 12.28 -3.01 12.09
CA LEU A 248 11.67 -3.41 13.36
C LEU A 248 11.58 -4.95 13.49
N THR A 249 11.41 -5.43 14.71
CA THR A 249 11.05 -6.84 14.94
C THR A 249 9.55 -7.02 14.66
N VAL A 250 9.21 -7.86 13.69
CA VAL A 250 7.82 -8.18 13.36
C VAL A 250 7.41 -9.44 14.11
N LEU A 251 6.37 -9.33 14.94
CA LEU A 251 5.82 -10.42 15.75
C LEU A 251 4.74 -11.18 15.01
N ASN A 252 3.93 -10.46 14.22
CA ASN A 252 2.88 -11.04 13.40
C ASN A 252 2.63 -10.16 12.18
N VAL A 253 2.22 -10.78 11.06
CA VAL A 253 1.78 -10.09 9.86
C VAL A 253 0.77 -10.95 9.12
N ASN A 254 -0.33 -10.35 8.65
CA ASN A 254 -1.37 -11.06 7.91
C ASN A 254 -2.13 -10.13 6.94
N TYR A 255 -2.87 -10.76 6.01
CA TYR A 255 -3.90 -10.12 5.21
C TYR A 255 -5.27 -10.43 5.77
N ASN A 256 -6.07 -9.41 6.05
CA ASN A 256 -7.41 -9.53 6.63
C ASN A 256 -8.47 -9.11 5.60
N TRP A 257 -9.42 -10.02 5.35
CA TRP A 257 -10.57 -9.83 4.46
C TRP A 257 -11.90 -9.79 5.23
N ASN A 258 -11.88 -9.60 6.56
CA ASN A 258 -13.09 -9.69 7.38
C ASN A 258 -14.14 -8.62 7.03
N PHE A 259 -13.72 -7.46 6.53
CA PHE A 259 -14.62 -6.41 6.06
C PHE A 259 -15.59 -6.88 4.96
N LEU A 260 -15.26 -7.93 4.19
CA LEU A 260 -16.16 -8.53 3.22
C LEU A 260 -17.43 -9.11 3.86
N LYS A 261 -17.42 -9.37 5.17
CA LYS A 261 -18.55 -9.87 5.94
C LYS A 261 -19.51 -8.74 6.35
N ASN A 262 -19.09 -7.47 6.25
CA ASN A 262 -19.94 -6.34 6.53
C ASN A 262 -21.11 -6.31 5.52
N PRO A 263 -22.38 -6.29 5.97
CA PRO A 263 -23.54 -6.25 5.07
C PRO A 263 -23.51 -5.08 4.09
N GLU A 264 -22.95 -3.95 4.50
CA GLU A 264 -22.82 -2.75 3.67
C GLU A 264 -21.87 -2.95 2.49
N TYR A 265 -20.92 -3.89 2.58
CA TYR A 265 -19.96 -4.15 1.52
C TYR A 265 -20.63 -4.42 0.16
N LYS A 266 -21.73 -5.14 0.14
CA LYS A 266 -22.43 -5.53 -1.10
C LYS A 266 -23.21 -4.39 -1.76
N ASN A 267 -23.52 -3.33 -1.02
CA ASN A 267 -24.44 -2.27 -1.42
C ASN A 267 -23.73 -0.97 -1.75
N GLN A 268 -22.41 -0.87 -1.54
CA GLN A 268 -21.65 0.37 -1.74
C GLN A 268 -20.91 0.37 -3.06
N VAL A 269 -21.00 1.49 -3.78
CA VAL A 269 -20.10 1.82 -4.88
C VAL A 269 -18.81 2.34 -4.27
N GLY A 270 -17.68 1.73 -4.60
CA GLY A 270 -16.38 2.24 -4.15
C GLY A 270 -15.82 1.59 -2.90
N TYR A 271 -15.91 0.25 -2.79
CA TYR A 271 -15.23 -0.44 -1.72
C TYR A 271 -13.79 -0.77 -2.03
N PRO A 272 -13.01 -0.98 -0.95
CA PRO A 272 -11.66 -1.51 -1.07
C PRO A 272 -11.67 -2.86 -1.81
N GLU A 273 -10.73 -3.02 -2.73
CA GLU A 273 -10.50 -4.29 -3.45
C GLU A 273 -9.27 -5.04 -2.92
N HIS A 274 -8.57 -4.45 -1.98
CA HIS A 274 -7.39 -5.02 -1.32
C HIS A 274 -7.73 -5.48 0.09
N ALA A 275 -7.05 -6.54 0.52
CA ALA A 275 -7.03 -6.94 1.93
C ALA A 275 -6.39 -5.85 2.80
N ILE A 276 -6.78 -5.82 4.03
CA ILE A 276 -6.08 -5.05 5.06
C ILE A 276 -4.78 -5.80 5.40
N LEU A 277 -3.62 -5.19 5.15
CA LEU A 277 -2.36 -5.67 5.67
C LEU A 277 -2.23 -5.23 7.13
N SER A 278 -2.18 -6.19 8.04
CA SER A 278 -2.04 -5.93 9.48
C SER A 278 -0.76 -6.53 10.00
N ALA A 279 -0.05 -5.79 10.84
CA ALA A 279 1.17 -6.27 11.48
C ALA A 279 1.24 -5.83 12.96
N THR A 280 1.93 -6.64 13.78
CA THR A 280 2.39 -6.25 15.11
C THR A 280 3.90 -6.18 15.08
N VAL A 281 4.43 -5.03 15.42
CA VAL A 281 5.88 -4.76 15.43
C VAL A 281 6.34 -4.38 16.83
N SER A 282 7.63 -4.58 17.12
CA SER A 282 8.25 -4.18 18.38
C SER A 282 9.33 -3.13 18.11
N LEU A 283 9.24 -2.06 18.85
CA LEU A 283 10.23 -0.98 18.91
C LEU A 283 11.34 -1.35 19.84
#